data_6f16afaf4a47d231788629197c109e5c
#
_entry.id   6f16afaf4a47d231788629197c109e5c
#
_cell.length_a   1.000
_cell.length_b   1.000
_cell.length_c   1.000
_cell.angle_alpha   90.00
_cell.angle_beta   90.00
_cell.angle_gamma   90.00
#
_symmetry.space_group_name_H-M   'P 1'
#
loop_
_entity.id
_entity.type
_entity.pdbx_description
1 polymer ?
#
loop_
_entity_poly.entity_id
_entity_poly.type
_entity_poly.pdbx_seq_one_letter_code
_entity_poly.pdbx_strand_id
1 'polypeptide(L)'
;MAETSSPVALYDEAASLQALQRYGILDTPMEPAYDDLAGIAAHVCEAPVALISLLDSHRQWFKASVGLPLRETPLDQSVCRYAVRQPGVFIVPDLAKDARFAHFSIVTQENPLRFYAGAPLVTPDGYALGTLCVLDHRPRHLSQKAQDMLCALARQVIRLLELKRANDRQGQMLVELEEARRQMAVLAHTDVLTGLANRRSFTARLLQEQALLRRDGEPACLLMMDIDHFKRVNDVHGHHVGDQALQLFATLCRDVFRAADMVSRWGGDEFVCLLLEVKHENDVLRLAGKLVQRVAEAVDLSGQTLHIKISIGIALCPSDGDTADLLIKHADKAMYKAKGTEQQVVLFRQLNEPD
;
A
#
# COMPACT_ATOMS: atom_id res chain seq x y z
N MET A 1 38.66 -8.44 -31.62
CA MET A 1 38.98 -8.54 -30.18
C MET A 1 37.97 -9.48 -29.60
N ALA A 2 38.39 -10.67 -29.19
CA ALA A 2 37.51 -11.72 -28.68
C ALA A 2 37.11 -11.36 -27.24
N GLU A 3 35.80 -11.22 -26.99
CA GLU A 3 35.26 -11.16 -25.65
C GLU A 3 35.47 -12.51 -24.97
N THR A 4 36.36 -12.54 -24.02
CA THR A 4 36.61 -13.66 -23.14
C THR A 4 35.37 -13.87 -22.29
N SER A 5 34.59 -14.92 -22.61
CA SER A 5 33.53 -15.41 -21.75
C SER A 5 34.10 -15.76 -20.37
N SER A 6 33.64 -15.09 -19.34
CA SER A 6 33.93 -15.45 -17.96
C SER A 6 33.56 -16.92 -17.70
N PRO A 7 34.33 -17.66 -16.89
CA PRO A 7 34.02 -19.05 -16.56
C PRO A 7 32.67 -19.09 -15.86
N VAL A 8 31.75 -19.97 -16.37
CA VAL A 8 30.51 -20.30 -15.74
C VAL A 8 30.80 -20.71 -14.30
N ALA A 9 30.27 -19.96 -13.34
CA ALA A 9 30.40 -20.26 -11.92
C ALA A 9 29.91 -21.70 -11.69
N LEU A 10 30.75 -22.50 -11.01
CA LEU A 10 30.33 -23.80 -10.51
C LEU A 10 29.01 -23.63 -9.76
N TYR A 11 28.00 -24.45 -10.12
CA TYR A 11 26.66 -24.42 -9.50
C TYR A 11 26.78 -24.40 -7.99
N ASP A 12 26.36 -23.31 -7.38
CA ASP A 12 26.23 -23.14 -5.93
C ASP A 12 24.78 -23.46 -5.54
N GLU A 13 24.58 -24.60 -4.88
CA GLU A 13 23.24 -25.10 -4.49
C GLU A 13 22.54 -24.13 -3.55
N ALA A 14 23.25 -23.55 -2.57
CA ALA A 14 22.67 -22.63 -1.60
C ALA A 14 22.26 -21.28 -2.27
N ALA A 15 23.12 -20.73 -3.10
CA ALA A 15 22.83 -19.50 -3.83
C ALA A 15 21.72 -19.68 -4.88
N SER A 16 21.66 -20.84 -5.55
CA SER A 16 20.60 -21.18 -6.50
C SER A 16 19.25 -21.36 -5.80
N LEU A 17 19.23 -22.00 -4.62
CA LEU A 17 18.01 -22.12 -3.81
C LEU A 17 17.53 -20.75 -3.32
N GLN A 18 18.43 -19.90 -2.85
CA GLN A 18 18.07 -18.53 -2.46
C GLN A 18 17.57 -17.72 -3.66
N ALA A 19 18.16 -17.90 -4.84
CA ALA A 19 17.67 -17.29 -6.08
C ALA A 19 16.25 -17.78 -6.40
N LEU A 20 15.98 -19.09 -6.34
CA LEU A 20 14.66 -19.68 -6.58
C LEU A 20 13.58 -19.10 -5.64
N GLN A 21 13.90 -18.97 -4.35
CA GLN A 21 12.98 -18.37 -3.36
C GLN A 21 12.55 -16.95 -3.71
N ARG A 22 13.44 -16.15 -4.35
CA ARG A 22 13.11 -14.78 -4.78
C ARG A 22 12.02 -14.70 -5.85
N TYR A 23 11.74 -15.79 -6.56
CA TYR A 23 10.68 -15.84 -7.57
C TYR A 23 9.32 -16.24 -7.01
N GLY A 24 9.26 -16.79 -5.81
CA GLY A 24 8.00 -17.22 -5.18
C GLY A 24 7.18 -18.18 -6.03
N ILE A 25 7.84 -19.00 -6.88
CA ILE A 25 7.19 -19.82 -7.93
C ILE A 25 6.82 -21.22 -7.44
N LEU A 26 7.49 -21.71 -6.39
CA LEU A 26 7.19 -23.04 -5.84
C LEU A 26 5.78 -23.09 -5.26
N ASP A 27 5.14 -24.24 -5.39
CA ASP A 27 3.78 -24.52 -4.92
C ASP A 27 2.68 -23.61 -5.50
N THR A 28 3.00 -22.90 -6.58
CA THR A 28 2.00 -22.09 -7.30
C THR A 28 1.15 -22.97 -8.24
N PRO A 29 -0.07 -22.53 -8.60
CA PRO A 29 -0.91 -23.20 -9.59
C PRO A 29 -0.21 -23.37 -10.94
N MET A 30 -0.69 -24.31 -11.75
CA MET A 30 -0.29 -24.39 -13.17
C MET A 30 -0.72 -23.13 -13.91
N GLU A 31 0.11 -22.71 -14.84
CA GLU A 31 -0.15 -21.52 -15.65
C GLU A 31 0.05 -21.89 -17.12
N PRO A 32 -0.93 -21.66 -18.01
CA PRO A 32 -0.88 -22.08 -19.42
C PRO A 32 0.41 -21.67 -20.14
N ALA A 33 0.97 -20.52 -19.80
CA ALA A 33 2.19 -20.03 -20.43
C ALA A 33 3.41 -20.94 -20.22
N TYR A 34 3.51 -21.62 -19.06
CA TYR A 34 4.58 -22.61 -18.82
C TYR A 34 4.25 -23.95 -19.45
N ASP A 35 2.97 -24.34 -19.43
CA ASP A 35 2.51 -25.58 -20.06
C ASP A 35 2.73 -25.54 -21.58
N ASP A 36 2.46 -24.40 -22.22
CA ASP A 36 2.73 -24.16 -23.64
C ASP A 36 4.22 -24.30 -23.97
N LEU A 37 5.10 -23.72 -23.16
CA LEU A 37 6.54 -23.84 -23.37
C LEU A 37 7.02 -25.29 -23.23
N ALA A 38 6.49 -26.05 -22.27
CA ALA A 38 6.79 -27.48 -22.13
C ALA A 38 6.23 -28.27 -23.31
N GLY A 39 5.01 -27.96 -23.76
CA GLY A 39 4.39 -28.57 -24.95
C GLY A 39 5.18 -28.34 -26.22
N ILE A 40 5.67 -27.13 -26.46
CA ILE A 40 6.53 -26.79 -27.59
C ILE A 40 7.86 -27.55 -27.49
N ALA A 41 8.48 -27.66 -26.30
CA ALA A 41 9.70 -28.43 -26.09
C ALA A 41 9.50 -29.92 -26.42
N ALA A 42 8.38 -30.53 -25.97
CA ALA A 42 8.01 -31.88 -26.30
C ALA A 42 7.90 -32.08 -27.82
N HIS A 43 7.19 -31.19 -28.50
CA HIS A 43 6.98 -31.23 -29.93
C HIS A 43 8.28 -31.09 -30.76
N VAL A 44 9.07 -30.07 -30.45
CA VAL A 44 10.32 -29.77 -31.15
C VAL A 44 11.37 -30.87 -30.97
N CYS A 45 11.39 -31.50 -29.80
CA CYS A 45 12.30 -32.59 -29.50
C CYS A 45 11.68 -33.95 -29.85
N GLU A 46 10.44 -33.99 -30.36
CA GLU A 46 9.66 -35.21 -30.66
C GLU A 46 9.64 -36.19 -29.47
N ALA A 47 9.59 -35.65 -28.24
CA ALA A 47 9.66 -36.40 -27.00
C ALA A 47 8.26 -36.51 -26.33
N PRO A 48 7.88 -37.69 -25.79
CA PRO A 48 6.58 -37.85 -25.15
C PRO A 48 6.43 -37.12 -23.82
N VAL A 49 7.55 -36.77 -23.19
CA VAL A 49 7.58 -36.10 -21.89
C VAL A 49 8.41 -34.84 -21.96
N ALA A 50 7.87 -33.72 -21.42
CA ALA A 50 8.61 -32.48 -21.20
C ALA A 50 8.22 -31.85 -19.87
N LEU A 51 9.23 -31.33 -19.15
CA LEU A 51 9.05 -30.79 -17.82
C LEU A 51 9.77 -29.44 -17.70
N ILE A 52 9.11 -28.49 -17.05
CA ILE A 52 9.78 -27.34 -16.43
C ILE A 52 9.99 -27.70 -14.97
N SER A 53 11.21 -28.04 -14.64
CA SER A 53 11.64 -28.57 -13.33
C SER A 53 12.40 -27.52 -12.56
N LEU A 54 12.05 -27.29 -11.31
CA LEU A 54 12.73 -26.40 -10.37
C LEU A 54 13.29 -27.24 -9.20
N LEU A 55 14.52 -26.93 -8.79
CA LEU A 55 15.22 -27.70 -7.76
C LEU A 55 15.10 -27.00 -6.41
N ASP A 56 14.26 -27.55 -5.53
CA ASP A 56 14.10 -27.15 -4.13
C ASP A 56 15.11 -27.88 -3.22
N SER A 57 15.14 -27.59 -1.95
CA SER A 57 16.08 -28.13 -0.96
C SER A 57 16.05 -29.66 -0.83
N HIS A 58 14.88 -30.28 -1.04
CA HIS A 58 14.68 -31.72 -0.85
C HIS A 58 13.90 -32.40 -1.99
N ARG A 59 13.36 -31.63 -2.93
CA ARG A 59 12.55 -32.12 -4.04
C ARG A 59 12.89 -31.40 -5.35
N GLN A 60 12.53 -32.06 -6.41
CA GLN A 60 12.40 -31.49 -7.74
C GLN A 60 10.92 -31.24 -7.99
N TRP A 61 10.52 -29.98 -8.11
CA TRP A 61 9.13 -29.57 -8.30
C TRP A 61 8.89 -29.15 -9.75
N PHE A 62 7.73 -29.54 -10.33
CA PHE A 62 7.41 -29.29 -11.73
C PHE A 62 6.41 -28.14 -11.87
N LYS A 63 6.87 -27.02 -12.44
CA LYS A 63 6.00 -25.90 -12.81
C LYS A 63 5.11 -26.24 -13.99
N ALA A 64 5.60 -27.04 -14.94
CA ALA A 64 4.84 -27.60 -16.05
C ALA A 64 5.27 -29.06 -16.26
N SER A 65 4.30 -29.90 -16.63
CA SER A 65 4.54 -31.33 -16.89
C SER A 65 3.64 -31.82 -18.04
N VAL A 66 4.27 -32.23 -19.12
CA VAL A 66 3.64 -32.86 -20.29
C VAL A 66 4.04 -34.31 -20.30
N GLY A 67 3.05 -35.22 -20.42
CA GLY A 67 3.27 -36.66 -20.55
C GLY A 67 3.66 -37.39 -19.25
N LEU A 68 3.77 -36.68 -18.11
CA LEU A 68 4.05 -37.27 -16.79
C LEU A 68 3.08 -36.74 -15.75
N PRO A 69 2.26 -37.60 -15.10
CA PRO A 69 1.24 -37.19 -14.14
C PRO A 69 1.82 -36.96 -12.72
N LEU A 70 3.03 -36.41 -12.61
CA LEU A 70 3.69 -36.10 -11.36
C LEU A 70 3.87 -34.61 -11.20
N ARG A 71 3.84 -34.14 -9.97
CA ARG A 71 4.10 -32.74 -9.62
C ARG A 71 5.47 -32.51 -9.02
N GLU A 72 6.05 -33.54 -8.46
CA GLU A 72 7.37 -33.50 -7.82
C GLU A 72 7.98 -34.90 -7.74
N THR A 73 9.27 -34.92 -7.52
CA THR A 73 10.04 -36.14 -7.19
C THR A 73 11.09 -35.81 -6.14
N PRO A 74 11.55 -36.79 -5.35
CA PRO A 74 12.69 -36.58 -4.43
C PRO A 74 13.93 -36.07 -5.17
N LEU A 75 14.70 -35.15 -4.56
CA LEU A 75 15.85 -34.53 -5.18
C LEU A 75 16.97 -35.52 -5.50
N ASP A 76 17.13 -36.55 -4.68
CA ASP A 76 18.11 -37.63 -4.87
C ASP A 76 17.83 -38.50 -6.12
N GLN A 77 16.57 -38.52 -6.59
CA GLN A 77 16.12 -39.19 -7.82
C GLN A 77 16.10 -38.25 -9.04
N SER A 78 16.70 -37.06 -8.93
CA SER A 78 16.66 -36.06 -9.99
C SER A 78 17.84 -36.10 -10.94
N VAL A 79 17.61 -36.36 -12.21
CA VAL A 79 18.61 -36.20 -13.30
C VAL A 79 18.91 -34.72 -13.50
N CYS A 80 17.94 -33.82 -13.30
CA CYS A 80 18.07 -32.38 -13.46
C CYS A 80 19.12 -31.79 -12.52
N ARG A 81 19.35 -32.38 -11.34
CA ARG A 81 20.42 -31.97 -10.40
C ARG A 81 21.83 -32.06 -11.03
N TYR A 82 22.01 -32.95 -11.99
CA TYR A 82 23.27 -33.06 -12.72
C TYR A 82 23.31 -32.08 -13.90
N ALA A 83 22.16 -31.86 -14.55
CA ALA A 83 22.04 -30.98 -15.69
C ALA A 83 22.33 -29.53 -15.37
N VAL A 84 21.90 -29.01 -14.21
CA VAL A 84 22.15 -27.62 -13.79
C VAL A 84 23.62 -27.29 -13.56
N ARG A 85 24.48 -28.31 -13.44
CA ARG A 85 25.91 -28.14 -13.22
C ARG A 85 26.74 -28.08 -14.52
N GLN A 86 26.07 -28.26 -15.67
CA GLN A 86 26.70 -28.29 -16.97
C GLN A 86 26.31 -27.07 -17.82
N PRO A 87 27.21 -26.48 -18.56
CA PRO A 87 26.83 -25.46 -19.53
C PRO A 87 26.11 -26.12 -20.73
N GLY A 88 25.04 -25.49 -21.21
CA GLY A 88 24.26 -25.99 -22.35
C GLY A 88 23.35 -27.17 -22.02
N VAL A 89 23.02 -27.95 -23.03
CA VAL A 89 22.08 -29.10 -22.86
C VAL A 89 22.81 -30.31 -22.32
N PHE A 90 22.38 -30.80 -21.18
CA PHE A 90 22.86 -32.06 -20.62
C PHE A 90 22.07 -33.22 -21.24
N ILE A 91 22.75 -34.19 -21.89
CA ILE A 91 22.08 -35.28 -22.59
C ILE A 91 22.56 -36.63 -22.04
N VAL A 92 21.58 -37.50 -21.74
CA VAL A 92 21.82 -38.92 -21.42
C VAL A 92 21.07 -39.79 -22.44
N PRO A 93 21.78 -40.34 -23.43
CA PRO A 93 21.15 -41.11 -24.52
C PRO A 93 20.40 -42.37 -24.07
N ASP A 94 20.87 -42.98 -22.96
CA ASP A 94 20.24 -44.15 -22.36
C ASP A 94 20.48 -44.16 -20.82
N LEU A 95 19.49 -43.76 -20.06
CA LEU A 95 19.54 -43.69 -18.60
C LEU A 95 19.86 -45.03 -17.94
N ALA A 96 19.41 -46.13 -18.51
CA ALA A 96 19.67 -47.46 -17.96
C ALA A 96 21.13 -47.94 -18.15
N LYS A 97 21.85 -47.34 -19.07
CA LYS A 97 23.27 -47.63 -19.28
C LYS A 97 24.20 -46.65 -18.53
N ASP A 98 23.66 -45.60 -17.96
CA ASP A 98 24.43 -44.64 -17.17
C ASP A 98 24.42 -45.07 -15.71
N ALA A 99 25.60 -45.41 -15.18
CA ALA A 99 25.74 -45.86 -13.79
C ALA A 99 25.20 -44.88 -12.72
N ARG A 100 25.11 -43.58 -13.07
CA ARG A 100 24.58 -42.55 -12.20
C ARG A 100 23.06 -42.66 -12.02
N PHE A 101 22.35 -43.15 -13.05
CA PHE A 101 20.89 -43.05 -13.13
C PHE A 101 20.19 -44.43 -13.26
N ALA A 102 20.91 -45.47 -13.59
CA ALA A 102 20.31 -46.82 -13.85
C ALA A 102 19.48 -47.36 -12.68
N HIS A 103 19.73 -46.93 -11.45
CA HIS A 103 19.05 -47.33 -10.24
C HIS A 103 17.86 -46.40 -9.84
N PHE A 104 17.64 -45.30 -10.56
CA PHE A 104 16.56 -44.35 -10.28
C PHE A 104 15.19 -45.00 -10.54
N SER A 105 14.20 -44.67 -9.72
CA SER A 105 12.84 -45.19 -9.81
C SER A 105 12.23 -44.97 -11.20
N ILE A 106 12.44 -43.85 -11.83
CA ILE A 106 11.97 -43.51 -13.19
C ILE A 106 12.58 -44.40 -14.29
N VAL A 107 13.71 -45.08 -14.02
CA VAL A 107 14.40 -45.99 -14.94
C VAL A 107 14.06 -47.45 -14.65
N THR A 108 13.69 -47.83 -13.41
CA THR A 108 13.43 -49.18 -12.97
C THR A 108 11.95 -49.56 -12.92
N GLN A 109 11.04 -48.60 -13.05
CA GLN A 109 9.58 -48.82 -13.02
C GLN A 109 9.07 -49.59 -14.27
N GLU A 110 7.82 -49.98 -14.27
CA GLU A 110 7.17 -50.79 -15.33
C GLU A 110 7.22 -50.11 -16.72
N ASN A 111 7.06 -48.77 -16.79
CA ASN A 111 7.23 -47.98 -18.00
C ASN A 111 8.42 -47.04 -17.86
N PRO A 112 9.64 -47.55 -18.07
CA PRO A 112 10.85 -46.83 -17.72
C PRO A 112 11.16 -45.70 -18.69
N LEU A 113 11.70 -44.62 -18.17
CA LEU A 113 12.32 -43.55 -18.97
C LEU A 113 13.77 -43.97 -19.31
N ARG A 114 14.13 -43.78 -20.58
CA ARG A 114 15.43 -44.23 -21.12
C ARG A 114 16.30 -43.08 -21.62
N PHE A 115 15.69 -42.01 -22.05
CA PHE A 115 16.37 -40.83 -22.59
C PHE A 115 16.09 -39.61 -21.72
N TYR A 116 17.09 -38.74 -21.61
CA TYR A 116 16.97 -37.43 -20.97
C TYR A 116 17.79 -36.40 -21.77
N ALA A 117 17.21 -35.20 -21.97
CA ALA A 117 17.91 -34.00 -22.37
C ALA A 117 17.35 -32.80 -21.63
N GLY A 118 18.19 -31.99 -20.99
CA GLY A 118 17.78 -30.85 -20.18
C GLY A 118 18.66 -29.63 -20.39
N ALA A 119 18.03 -28.49 -20.66
CA ALA A 119 18.67 -27.19 -20.70
C ALA A 119 18.49 -26.46 -19.35
N PRO A 120 19.56 -25.95 -18.73
CA PRO A 120 19.45 -25.27 -17.44
C PRO A 120 18.68 -23.97 -17.56
N LEU A 121 17.89 -23.66 -16.54
CA LEU A 121 17.15 -22.42 -16.35
C LEU A 121 18.05 -21.45 -15.58
N VAL A 122 18.83 -20.66 -16.28
CA VAL A 122 19.82 -19.76 -15.70
C VAL A 122 19.29 -18.33 -15.64
N THR A 123 19.29 -17.76 -14.44
CA THR A 123 18.87 -16.38 -14.18
C THR A 123 19.87 -15.37 -14.75
N PRO A 124 19.50 -14.08 -14.94
CA PRO A 124 20.43 -13.04 -15.41
C PRO A 124 21.65 -12.85 -14.51
N ASP A 125 21.52 -13.13 -13.21
CA ASP A 125 22.61 -13.09 -12.21
C ASP A 125 23.41 -14.41 -12.13
N GLY A 126 23.14 -15.37 -13.04
CA GLY A 126 23.97 -16.57 -13.26
C GLY A 126 23.59 -17.82 -12.44
N TYR A 127 22.49 -17.81 -11.70
CA TYR A 127 22.05 -18.96 -10.90
C TYR A 127 21.14 -19.89 -11.69
N ALA A 128 21.40 -21.20 -11.62
CA ALA A 128 20.55 -22.21 -12.25
C ALA A 128 19.45 -22.64 -11.28
N LEU A 129 18.19 -22.35 -11.61
CA LEU A 129 17.01 -22.68 -10.79
C LEU A 129 16.51 -24.10 -10.99
N GLY A 130 16.83 -24.71 -12.13
CA GLY A 130 16.32 -25.98 -12.56
C GLY A 130 16.56 -26.20 -14.05
N THR A 131 15.69 -26.96 -14.73
CA THR A 131 15.85 -27.27 -16.16
C THR A 131 14.51 -27.25 -16.90
N LEU A 132 14.55 -26.88 -18.18
CA LEU A 132 13.59 -27.34 -19.15
C LEU A 132 14.13 -28.65 -19.74
N CYS A 133 13.45 -29.75 -19.51
CA CYS A 133 13.94 -31.06 -19.96
C CYS A 133 12.88 -31.84 -20.72
N VAL A 134 13.36 -32.73 -21.58
CA VAL A 134 12.57 -33.71 -22.34
C VAL A 134 13.06 -35.11 -22.05
N LEU A 135 12.13 -36.08 -22.00
CA LEU A 135 12.43 -37.46 -21.70
C LEU A 135 11.66 -38.39 -22.68
N ASP A 136 12.20 -39.58 -22.89
CA ASP A 136 11.57 -40.59 -23.72
C ASP A 136 11.74 -41.99 -23.11
N HIS A 137 10.81 -42.91 -23.44
CA HIS A 137 10.89 -44.31 -23.06
C HIS A 137 11.85 -45.13 -23.92
N ARG A 138 12.45 -44.52 -24.94
CA ARG A 138 13.43 -45.15 -25.85
C ARG A 138 14.75 -44.39 -25.79
N PRO A 139 15.89 -45.10 -25.92
CA PRO A 139 17.16 -44.45 -26.10
C PRO A 139 17.18 -43.60 -27.39
N ARG A 140 17.74 -42.38 -27.29
CA ARG A 140 17.73 -41.42 -28.40
C ARG A 140 19.01 -40.56 -28.44
N HIS A 141 19.16 -39.89 -29.58
CA HIS A 141 20.11 -38.77 -29.77
C HIS A 141 19.32 -37.51 -30.14
N LEU A 142 19.67 -36.40 -29.58
CA LEU A 142 19.06 -35.12 -29.90
C LEU A 142 19.90 -34.38 -30.94
N SER A 143 19.29 -33.92 -32.02
CA SER A 143 20.00 -33.12 -33.03
C SER A 143 20.45 -31.77 -32.47
N GLN A 144 21.52 -31.19 -33.02
CA GLN A 144 21.99 -29.88 -32.61
C GLN A 144 20.90 -28.82 -32.69
N LYS A 145 20.09 -28.84 -33.74
CA LYS A 145 18.96 -27.92 -33.90
C LYS A 145 17.93 -28.03 -32.74
N ALA A 146 17.63 -29.24 -32.32
CA ALA A 146 16.71 -29.45 -31.20
C ALA A 146 17.33 -29.01 -29.87
N GLN A 147 18.65 -29.20 -29.68
CA GLN A 147 19.37 -28.67 -28.51
C GLN A 147 19.34 -27.15 -28.46
N ASP A 148 19.59 -26.48 -29.59
CA ASP A 148 19.54 -25.01 -29.67
C ASP A 148 18.17 -24.47 -29.39
N MET A 149 17.11 -25.16 -29.86
CA MET A 149 15.72 -24.80 -29.57
C MET A 149 15.37 -25.00 -28.10
N LEU A 150 15.81 -26.11 -27.48
CA LEU A 150 15.59 -26.37 -26.06
C LEU A 150 16.24 -25.28 -25.19
N CYS A 151 17.46 -24.86 -25.53
CA CYS A 151 18.12 -23.72 -24.88
C CYS A 151 17.35 -22.41 -25.08
N ALA A 152 16.83 -22.18 -26.28
CA ALA A 152 16.03 -20.99 -26.57
C ALA A 152 14.75 -20.95 -25.71
N LEU A 153 14.05 -22.07 -25.62
CA LEU A 153 12.85 -22.21 -24.78
C LEU A 153 13.18 -22.06 -23.29
N ALA A 154 14.28 -22.64 -22.82
CA ALA A 154 14.76 -22.46 -21.45
C ALA A 154 14.95 -20.96 -21.10
N ARG A 155 15.51 -20.18 -22.04
CA ARG A 155 15.59 -18.72 -21.87
C ARG A 155 14.23 -18.03 -21.82
N GLN A 156 13.21 -18.53 -22.55
CA GLN A 156 11.86 -17.98 -22.47
C GLN A 156 11.21 -18.30 -21.12
N VAL A 157 11.43 -19.49 -20.56
CA VAL A 157 10.98 -19.82 -19.19
C VAL A 157 11.54 -18.82 -18.18
N ILE A 158 12.84 -18.53 -18.24
CA ILE A 158 13.46 -17.54 -17.35
C ILE A 158 12.86 -16.13 -17.55
N ARG A 159 12.67 -15.71 -18.81
CA ARG A 159 12.04 -14.41 -19.09
C ARG A 159 10.63 -14.30 -18.51
N LEU A 160 9.88 -15.38 -18.59
CA LEU A 160 8.52 -15.43 -18.02
C LEU A 160 8.55 -15.35 -16.50
N LEU A 161 9.50 -16.02 -15.84
CA LEU A 161 9.72 -15.92 -14.40
C LEU A 161 10.12 -14.51 -13.98
N GLU A 162 11.03 -13.86 -14.70
CA GLU A 162 11.43 -12.47 -14.46
C GLU A 162 10.26 -11.50 -14.62
N LEU A 163 9.48 -11.66 -15.69
CA LEU A 163 8.30 -10.81 -15.93
C LEU A 163 7.27 -10.95 -14.80
N LYS A 164 6.98 -12.18 -14.38
CA LYS A 164 6.07 -12.43 -13.25
C LYS A 164 6.57 -11.74 -11.98
N ARG A 165 7.83 -11.95 -11.63
CA ARG A 165 8.46 -11.32 -10.46
C ARG A 165 8.42 -9.79 -10.53
N ALA A 166 8.70 -9.20 -11.70
CA ALA A 166 8.64 -7.76 -11.90
C ALA A 166 7.21 -7.22 -11.72
N ASN A 167 6.22 -7.94 -12.27
CA ASN A 167 4.81 -7.58 -12.15
C ASN A 167 4.31 -7.66 -10.70
N ASP A 168 4.67 -8.73 -9.97
CA ASP A 168 4.29 -8.89 -8.55
C ASP A 168 4.91 -7.78 -7.70
N ARG A 169 6.18 -7.44 -7.94
CA ARG A 169 6.85 -6.34 -7.25
C ARG A 169 6.23 -4.97 -7.57
N GLN A 170 5.86 -4.75 -8.83
CA GLN A 170 5.16 -3.52 -9.23
C GLN A 170 3.81 -3.40 -8.54
N GLY A 171 3.04 -4.49 -8.44
CA GLY A 171 1.78 -4.52 -7.71
C GLY A 171 1.95 -4.15 -6.24
N GLN A 172 2.95 -4.71 -5.56
CA GLN A 172 3.26 -4.36 -4.16
C GLN A 172 3.62 -2.88 -4.00
N MET A 173 4.49 -2.34 -4.87
CA MET A 173 4.87 -0.92 -4.82
C MET A 173 3.69 0.03 -5.05
N LEU A 174 2.73 -0.33 -5.92
CA LEU A 174 1.53 0.48 -6.13
C LEU A 174 0.67 0.55 -4.87
N VAL A 175 0.47 -0.57 -4.18
CA VAL A 175 -0.28 -0.61 -2.91
C VAL A 175 0.40 0.26 -1.84
N GLU A 176 1.72 0.12 -1.68
CA GLU A 176 2.49 0.94 -0.73
C GLU A 176 2.41 2.43 -1.06
N LEU A 177 2.51 2.78 -2.34
CA LEU A 177 2.42 4.18 -2.80
C LEU A 177 1.03 4.78 -2.55
N GLU A 178 -0.04 4.02 -2.80
CA GLU A 178 -1.41 4.46 -2.55
C GLU A 178 -1.65 4.71 -1.07
N GLU A 179 -1.17 3.81 -0.20
CA GLU A 179 -1.29 3.98 1.25
C GLU A 179 -0.48 5.20 1.74
N ALA A 180 0.77 5.36 1.29
CA ALA A 180 1.59 6.53 1.61
C ALA A 180 0.92 7.83 1.13
N ARG A 181 0.34 7.85 -0.08
CA ARG A 181 -0.39 9.00 -0.62
C ARG A 181 -1.61 9.33 0.23
N ARG A 182 -2.36 8.31 0.66
CA ARG A 182 -3.53 8.49 1.53
C ARG A 182 -3.14 9.09 2.88
N GLN A 183 -2.08 8.58 3.50
CA GLN A 183 -1.56 9.10 4.76
C GLN A 183 -1.09 10.55 4.61
N MET A 184 -0.35 10.87 3.54
CA MET A 184 0.05 12.24 3.24
C MET A 184 -1.15 13.17 3.03
N ALA A 185 -2.20 12.73 2.35
CA ALA A 185 -3.41 13.51 2.15
C ALA A 185 -4.11 13.81 3.48
N VAL A 186 -4.21 12.83 4.38
CA VAL A 186 -4.75 13.04 5.74
C VAL A 186 -3.92 14.07 6.48
N LEU A 187 -2.60 13.91 6.54
CA LEU A 187 -1.70 14.85 7.22
C LEU A 187 -1.73 16.27 6.61
N ALA A 188 -1.88 16.38 5.30
CA ALA A 188 -1.95 17.66 4.62
C ALA A 188 -3.25 18.43 4.87
N HIS A 189 -4.36 17.74 5.19
CA HIS A 189 -5.69 18.33 5.25
C HIS A 189 -6.35 18.29 6.62
N THR A 190 -5.89 17.45 7.54
CA THR A 190 -6.48 17.29 8.85
C THR A 190 -5.48 17.59 9.97
N ASP A 191 -5.99 17.96 11.13
CA ASP A 191 -5.26 17.99 12.39
C ASP A 191 -5.18 16.58 12.96
N VAL A 192 -3.97 16.10 13.23
CA VAL A 192 -3.71 14.70 13.62
C VAL A 192 -4.35 14.34 14.95
N LEU A 193 -4.43 15.30 15.88
CA LEU A 193 -4.96 15.07 17.22
C LEU A 193 -6.50 14.97 17.21
N THR A 194 -7.14 15.90 16.51
CA THR A 194 -8.61 16.06 16.59
C THR A 194 -9.34 15.43 15.40
N GLY A 195 -8.62 15.14 14.29
CA GLY A 195 -9.20 14.66 13.04
C GLY A 195 -10.12 15.68 12.34
N LEU A 196 -10.16 16.94 12.79
CA LEU A 196 -10.80 18.04 12.10
C LEU A 196 -9.92 18.53 10.93
N ALA A 197 -10.48 19.37 10.06
CA ALA A 197 -9.67 20.06 9.08
C ALA A 197 -8.58 20.88 9.78
N ASN A 198 -7.39 20.97 9.18
CA ASN A 198 -6.34 21.85 9.69
C ASN A 198 -6.53 23.28 9.16
N ARG A 199 -5.76 24.22 9.70
CA ARG A 199 -5.79 25.64 9.31
C ARG A 199 -5.62 25.83 7.80
N ARG A 200 -4.74 25.05 7.15
CA ARG A 200 -4.48 25.15 5.72
C ARG A 200 -5.72 24.81 4.89
N SER A 201 -6.38 23.70 5.23
CA SER A 201 -7.61 23.26 4.55
C SER A 201 -8.75 24.25 4.77
N PHE A 202 -8.88 24.78 5.99
CA PHE A 202 -9.89 25.79 6.28
C PHE A 202 -9.68 27.04 5.46
N THR A 203 -8.46 27.57 5.42
CA THR A 203 -8.14 28.80 4.66
C THR A 203 -8.42 28.60 3.15
N ALA A 204 -8.04 27.45 2.60
CA ALA A 204 -8.31 27.13 1.21
C ALA A 204 -9.84 27.09 0.91
N ARG A 205 -10.63 26.47 1.78
CA ARG A 205 -12.08 26.41 1.67
C ARG A 205 -12.73 27.80 1.81
N LEU A 206 -12.30 28.59 2.81
CA LEU A 206 -12.83 29.92 3.03
C LEU A 206 -12.61 30.82 1.81
N LEU A 207 -11.44 30.74 1.16
CA LEU A 207 -11.15 31.45 -0.08
C LEU A 207 -12.04 31.02 -1.24
N GLN A 208 -12.33 29.73 -1.36
CA GLN A 208 -13.25 29.22 -2.38
C GLN A 208 -14.68 29.73 -2.14
N GLU A 209 -15.18 29.62 -0.92
CA GLU A 209 -16.50 30.08 -0.55
C GLU A 209 -16.63 31.62 -0.71
N GLN A 210 -15.60 32.39 -0.34
CA GLN A 210 -15.60 33.84 -0.55
C GLN A 210 -15.86 34.21 -2.01
N ALA A 211 -15.29 33.48 -2.97
CA ALA A 211 -15.51 33.71 -4.40
C ALA A 211 -16.99 33.46 -4.80
N LEU A 212 -17.63 32.46 -4.21
CA LEU A 212 -19.04 32.11 -4.42
C LEU A 212 -19.97 33.12 -3.71
N LEU A 213 -19.70 33.46 -2.45
CA LEU A 213 -20.48 34.41 -1.65
C LEU A 213 -20.55 35.79 -2.32
N ARG A 214 -19.42 36.25 -2.92
CA ARG A 214 -19.40 37.51 -3.69
C ARG A 214 -20.26 37.47 -4.95
N ARG A 215 -20.38 36.30 -5.57
CA ARG A 215 -21.17 36.16 -6.81
C ARG A 215 -22.66 35.98 -6.53
N ASP A 216 -23.00 35.16 -5.58
CA ASP A 216 -24.37 34.69 -5.35
C ASP A 216 -25.04 35.42 -4.17
N GLY A 217 -24.28 36.18 -3.35
CA GLY A 217 -24.81 37.05 -2.27
C GLY A 217 -25.35 36.28 -1.08
N GLU A 218 -25.11 34.98 -1.00
CA GLU A 218 -25.59 34.18 0.13
C GLU A 218 -24.82 34.50 1.42
N PRO A 219 -25.53 34.67 2.56
CA PRO A 219 -24.86 34.99 3.81
C PRO A 219 -24.13 33.78 4.40
N ALA A 220 -22.92 34.02 4.89
CA ALA A 220 -22.12 33.06 5.64
C ALA A 220 -21.66 33.63 6.98
N CYS A 221 -21.17 32.79 7.86
CA CYS A 221 -20.71 33.19 9.17
C CYS A 221 -19.42 32.47 9.55
N LEU A 222 -18.48 33.20 10.10
CA LEU A 222 -17.23 32.66 10.68
C LEU A 222 -17.29 32.76 12.20
N LEU A 223 -17.11 31.63 12.86
CA LEU A 223 -16.94 31.53 14.30
C LEU A 223 -15.48 31.25 14.61
N MET A 224 -14.88 32.06 15.48
CA MET A 224 -13.60 31.78 16.12
C MET A 224 -13.86 31.34 17.54
N MET A 225 -13.29 30.24 17.98
CA MET A 225 -13.59 29.58 19.25
C MET A 225 -12.29 29.21 19.96
N ASP A 226 -12.24 29.36 21.28
CA ASP A 226 -11.07 29.07 22.10
C ASP A 226 -11.50 28.40 23.41
N ILE A 227 -10.70 27.46 23.90
CA ILE A 227 -10.94 26.82 25.19
C ILE A 227 -10.32 27.66 26.28
N ASP A 228 -11.16 28.23 27.13
CA ASP A 228 -10.71 29.13 28.19
C ASP A 228 -9.77 28.43 29.16
N HIS A 229 -8.66 29.09 29.48
CA HIS A 229 -7.66 28.61 30.42
C HIS A 229 -7.08 27.22 30.10
N PHE A 230 -7.03 26.81 28.82
CA PHE A 230 -6.53 25.51 28.41
C PHE A 230 -5.12 25.19 28.92
N LYS A 231 -4.24 26.20 28.99
CA LYS A 231 -2.92 26.04 29.61
C LYS A 231 -3.01 25.52 31.05
N ARG A 232 -4.00 26.02 31.85
CA ARG A 232 -4.20 25.54 33.23
C ARG A 232 -4.66 24.08 33.24
N VAL A 233 -5.45 23.63 32.27
CA VAL A 233 -5.82 22.21 32.14
C VAL A 233 -4.56 21.37 31.96
N ASN A 234 -3.65 21.77 31.07
CA ASN A 234 -2.39 21.07 30.86
C ASN A 234 -1.48 21.10 32.11
N ASP A 235 -1.37 22.27 32.77
CA ASP A 235 -0.47 22.44 33.92
C ASP A 235 -0.93 21.63 35.14
N VAL A 236 -2.26 21.44 35.32
CA VAL A 236 -2.84 20.73 36.47
C VAL A 236 -3.03 19.24 36.20
N HIS A 237 -3.49 18.87 35.00
CA HIS A 237 -3.92 17.51 34.67
C HIS A 237 -2.99 16.77 33.69
N GLY A 238 -1.98 17.48 33.17
CA GLY A 238 -1.03 16.95 32.19
C GLY A 238 -1.51 17.05 30.74
N HIS A 239 -0.58 17.01 29.81
CA HIS A 239 -0.84 17.15 28.36
C HIS A 239 -1.79 16.07 27.82
N HIS A 240 -1.75 14.85 28.35
CA HIS A 240 -2.65 13.78 27.92
C HIS A 240 -4.12 14.12 28.15
N VAL A 241 -4.47 14.71 29.30
CA VAL A 241 -5.84 15.16 29.59
C VAL A 241 -6.21 16.36 28.73
N GLY A 242 -5.26 17.28 28.48
CA GLY A 242 -5.45 18.37 27.52
C GLY A 242 -5.74 17.87 26.11
N ASP A 243 -5.02 16.87 25.62
CA ASP A 243 -5.27 16.26 24.30
C ASP A 243 -6.66 15.63 24.25
N GLN A 244 -7.10 14.94 25.30
CA GLN A 244 -8.46 14.40 25.40
C GLN A 244 -9.52 15.50 25.40
N ALA A 245 -9.25 16.64 26.06
CA ALA A 245 -10.16 17.78 26.05
C ALA A 245 -10.31 18.38 24.64
N LEU A 246 -9.22 18.49 23.87
CA LEU A 246 -9.24 18.93 22.48
C LEU A 246 -10.01 17.96 21.58
N GLN A 247 -9.83 16.66 21.76
CA GLN A 247 -10.55 15.61 21.01
C GLN A 247 -12.05 15.62 21.33
N LEU A 248 -12.38 15.80 22.60
CA LEU A 248 -13.77 15.95 23.03
C LEU A 248 -14.41 17.17 22.38
N PHE A 249 -13.75 18.35 22.48
CA PHE A 249 -14.27 19.58 21.89
C PHE A 249 -14.50 19.41 20.37
N ALA A 250 -13.57 18.78 19.67
CA ALA A 250 -13.73 18.46 18.26
C ALA A 250 -14.95 17.56 17.98
N THR A 251 -15.23 16.60 18.87
CA THR A 251 -16.41 15.73 18.77
C THR A 251 -17.69 16.52 18.98
N LEU A 252 -17.74 17.37 20.00
CA LEU A 252 -18.89 18.24 20.28
C LEU A 252 -19.18 19.21 19.13
N CYS A 253 -18.13 19.74 18.50
CA CYS A 253 -18.29 20.56 17.29
C CYS A 253 -18.95 19.75 16.15
N ARG A 254 -18.49 18.52 15.89
CA ARG A 254 -19.12 17.66 14.85
C ARG A 254 -20.59 17.34 15.15
N ASP A 255 -20.97 17.22 16.42
CA ASP A 255 -22.34 16.92 16.84
C ASP A 255 -23.27 18.13 16.71
N VAL A 256 -22.72 19.34 16.87
CA VAL A 256 -23.50 20.59 16.83
C VAL A 256 -23.61 21.16 15.43
N PHE A 257 -22.52 21.16 14.67
CA PHE A 257 -22.48 21.70 13.33
C PHE A 257 -22.85 20.65 12.27
N ARG A 258 -23.35 21.10 11.13
CA ARG A 258 -23.81 20.22 10.04
C ARG A 258 -22.63 19.72 9.23
N ALA A 259 -22.80 18.66 8.45
CA ALA A 259 -21.80 18.15 7.53
C ALA A 259 -21.40 19.15 6.42
N ALA A 260 -22.27 20.11 6.09
CA ALA A 260 -21.99 21.18 5.15
C ALA A 260 -21.10 22.29 5.75
N ASP A 261 -21.15 22.44 7.07
CA ASP A 261 -20.35 23.41 7.81
C ASP A 261 -18.90 22.89 7.94
N MET A 262 -17.93 23.78 7.88
CA MET A 262 -16.53 23.38 8.00
C MET A 262 -15.97 23.75 9.36
N VAL A 263 -15.66 22.75 10.17
CA VAL A 263 -14.97 22.92 11.45
C VAL A 263 -13.50 22.57 11.30
N SER A 264 -12.63 23.39 11.87
CA SER A 264 -11.19 23.21 11.81
C SER A 264 -10.53 23.54 13.14
N ARG A 265 -9.42 22.88 13.45
CA ARG A 265 -8.50 23.34 14.49
C ARG A 265 -7.55 24.37 13.89
N TRP A 266 -7.60 25.60 14.42
CA TRP A 266 -6.80 26.70 13.91
C TRP A 266 -5.36 26.63 14.43
N GLY A 267 -5.17 26.21 15.68
CA GLY A 267 -3.87 25.99 16.31
C GLY A 267 -3.99 25.96 17.84
N GLY A 268 -3.20 25.19 18.52
CA GLY A 268 -3.27 25.10 19.99
C GLY A 268 -4.64 24.68 20.48
N ASP A 269 -5.32 25.59 21.20
CA ASP A 269 -6.66 25.50 21.76
C ASP A 269 -7.72 26.27 20.96
N GLU A 270 -7.31 26.83 19.80
CA GLU A 270 -8.19 27.61 18.92
C GLU A 270 -8.83 26.74 17.83
N PHE A 271 -10.12 26.97 17.62
CA PHE A 271 -10.92 26.30 16.59
C PHE A 271 -11.68 27.35 15.77
N VAL A 272 -11.99 27.01 14.54
CA VAL A 272 -12.74 27.88 13.64
C VAL A 272 -13.82 27.10 12.93
N CYS A 273 -14.98 27.73 12.73
CA CYS A 273 -16.08 27.13 11.98
C CYS A 273 -16.58 28.13 10.91
N LEU A 274 -16.79 27.63 9.69
CA LEU A 274 -17.48 28.35 8.62
C LEU A 274 -18.88 27.75 8.46
N LEU A 275 -19.88 28.54 8.76
CA LEU A 275 -21.28 28.24 8.52
C LEU A 275 -21.70 28.84 7.19
N LEU A 276 -22.29 28.03 6.34
CA LEU A 276 -22.84 28.43 5.03
C LEU A 276 -24.37 28.56 5.11
N GLU A 277 -24.96 29.34 4.17
CA GLU A 277 -26.42 29.48 4.07
C GLU A 277 -27.08 29.97 5.38
N VAL A 278 -26.48 30.96 6.02
CA VAL A 278 -26.95 31.53 7.28
C VAL A 278 -28.10 32.53 6.99
N LYS A 279 -29.32 32.12 7.19
CA LYS A 279 -30.50 32.97 6.91
C LYS A 279 -30.76 34.03 7.98
N HIS A 280 -30.50 33.69 9.24
CA HIS A 280 -30.80 34.59 10.37
C HIS A 280 -29.65 34.52 11.40
N GLU A 281 -29.26 35.66 11.93
CA GLU A 281 -28.26 35.78 12.98
C GLU A 281 -28.63 34.96 14.25
N ASN A 282 -29.90 34.94 14.59
CA ASN A 282 -30.40 34.17 15.72
C ASN A 282 -30.14 32.65 15.59
N ASP A 283 -30.00 32.12 14.37
CA ASP A 283 -29.68 30.71 14.18
C ASP A 283 -28.24 30.43 14.53
N VAL A 284 -27.31 31.35 14.23
CA VAL A 284 -25.91 31.26 14.60
C VAL A 284 -25.73 31.35 16.11
N LEU A 285 -26.38 32.36 16.74
CA LEU A 285 -26.35 32.51 18.19
C LEU A 285 -26.92 31.29 18.92
N ARG A 286 -27.98 30.67 18.40
CA ARG A 286 -28.53 29.44 18.93
C ARG A 286 -27.58 28.27 18.81
N LEU A 287 -26.87 28.11 17.66
CA LEU A 287 -25.87 27.05 17.48
C LEU A 287 -24.68 27.26 18.40
N ALA A 288 -24.16 28.49 18.49
CA ALA A 288 -23.04 28.83 19.38
C ALA A 288 -23.44 28.60 20.86
N GLY A 289 -24.65 29.03 21.26
CA GLY A 289 -25.18 28.79 22.61
C GLY A 289 -25.33 27.30 22.92
N LYS A 290 -25.79 26.48 21.94
CA LYS A 290 -25.89 25.04 22.09
C LYS A 290 -24.51 24.42 22.31
N LEU A 291 -23.49 24.87 21.57
CA LEU A 291 -22.12 24.38 21.76
C LEU A 291 -21.58 24.75 23.14
N VAL A 292 -21.76 26.00 23.58
CA VAL A 292 -21.38 26.45 24.93
C VAL A 292 -22.02 25.58 26.00
N GLN A 293 -23.34 25.31 25.90
CA GLN A 293 -24.06 24.46 26.83
C GLN A 293 -23.52 23.04 26.88
N ARG A 294 -23.25 22.44 25.71
CA ARG A 294 -22.71 21.07 25.61
C ARG A 294 -21.30 20.96 26.19
N VAL A 295 -20.49 21.98 26.02
CA VAL A 295 -19.12 22.01 26.56
C VAL A 295 -19.10 22.25 28.08
N ALA A 296 -20.09 22.99 28.60
CA ALA A 296 -20.19 23.26 30.04
C ALA A 296 -20.65 22.03 30.87
N GLU A 297 -21.20 21.01 30.22
CA GLU A 297 -21.50 19.74 30.89
C GLU A 297 -20.21 19.13 31.43
N ALA A 298 -20.29 18.68 32.72
CA ALA A 298 -19.14 18.02 33.33
C ALA A 298 -18.74 16.74 32.58
N VAL A 299 -17.49 16.60 32.24
CA VAL A 299 -17.00 15.45 31.50
C VAL A 299 -15.93 14.72 32.32
N ASP A 300 -16.03 13.41 32.38
CA ASP A 300 -15.00 12.55 32.95
C ASP A 300 -13.95 12.24 31.87
N LEU A 301 -12.75 12.74 32.07
CA LEU A 301 -11.60 12.45 31.24
C LEU A 301 -10.54 11.73 32.08
N SER A 302 -10.31 10.47 31.80
CA SER A 302 -9.33 9.64 32.53
C SER A 302 -9.58 9.58 34.04
N GLY A 303 -10.83 9.50 34.47
CA GLY A 303 -11.22 9.48 35.90
C GLY A 303 -11.19 10.85 36.59
N GLN A 304 -11.15 11.92 35.83
CA GLN A 304 -11.15 13.30 36.33
C GLN A 304 -12.33 14.08 35.75
N THR A 305 -13.14 14.66 36.61
CA THR A 305 -14.25 15.51 36.18
C THR A 305 -13.74 16.89 35.83
N LEU A 306 -13.82 17.24 34.55
CA LEU A 306 -13.41 18.54 34.01
C LEU A 306 -14.63 19.41 33.67
N HIS A 307 -14.54 20.70 34.01
CA HIS A 307 -15.48 21.72 33.54
C HIS A 307 -14.72 22.62 32.55
N ILE A 308 -15.06 22.50 31.28
CA ILE A 308 -14.46 23.28 30.20
C ILE A 308 -15.37 24.47 29.90
N LYS A 309 -14.76 25.64 29.71
CA LYS A 309 -15.43 26.83 29.17
C LYS A 309 -14.83 27.19 27.84
N ILE A 310 -15.62 27.82 26.99
CA ILE A 310 -15.19 28.29 25.67
C ILE A 310 -15.64 29.72 25.46
N SER A 311 -14.84 30.46 24.70
CA SER A 311 -15.18 31.78 24.20
C SER A 311 -15.36 31.73 22.69
N ILE A 312 -16.44 32.33 22.18
CA ILE A 312 -16.82 32.32 20.75
C ILE A 312 -16.97 33.74 20.26
N GLY A 313 -16.22 34.10 19.22
CA GLY A 313 -16.41 35.32 18.46
C GLY A 313 -17.01 35.03 17.09
N ILE A 314 -17.94 35.83 16.65
CA ILE A 314 -18.74 35.64 15.44
C ILE A 314 -18.59 36.84 14.53
N ALA A 315 -18.30 36.61 13.24
CA ALA A 315 -18.32 37.59 12.17
C ALA A 315 -19.20 37.11 11.02
N LEU A 316 -20.08 37.98 10.53
CA LEU A 316 -21.06 37.70 9.48
C LEU A 316 -20.57 38.22 8.14
N CYS A 317 -20.68 37.42 7.08
CA CYS A 317 -20.43 37.80 5.71
C CYS A 317 -21.77 38.15 5.02
N PRO A 318 -21.89 39.27 4.30
CA PRO A 318 -20.85 40.28 4.04
C PRO A 318 -20.78 41.43 5.06
N SER A 319 -21.70 41.47 6.05
CA SER A 319 -21.92 42.66 6.91
C SER A 319 -20.73 43.03 7.80
N ASP A 320 -20.01 42.06 8.33
CA ASP A 320 -18.82 42.26 9.17
C ASP A 320 -17.51 42.11 8.40
N GLY A 321 -17.57 41.84 7.10
CA GLY A 321 -16.42 41.70 6.22
C GLY A 321 -16.74 40.91 4.94
N ASP A 322 -16.14 41.31 3.85
CA ASP A 322 -16.31 40.68 2.54
C ASP A 322 -15.06 39.92 2.07
N THR A 323 -14.03 39.87 2.90
CA THR A 323 -12.80 39.12 2.66
C THR A 323 -12.50 38.12 3.79
N ALA A 324 -11.84 37.02 3.44
CA ALA A 324 -11.44 35.99 4.39
C ALA A 324 -10.63 36.59 5.57
N ASP A 325 -9.67 37.44 5.25
CA ASP A 325 -8.81 38.08 6.27
C ASP A 325 -9.58 38.99 7.23
N LEU A 326 -10.56 39.76 6.70
CA LEU A 326 -11.42 40.61 7.53
C LEU A 326 -12.32 39.78 8.43
N LEU A 327 -12.95 38.74 7.90
CA LEU A 327 -13.80 37.85 8.69
C LEU A 327 -13.05 37.17 9.82
N ILE A 328 -11.86 36.60 9.53
CA ILE A 328 -10.99 36.00 10.55
C ILE A 328 -10.63 37.04 11.62
N LYS A 329 -10.14 38.20 11.21
CA LYS A 329 -9.73 39.30 12.11
C LYS A 329 -10.87 39.77 12.98
N HIS A 330 -12.09 39.88 12.44
CA HIS A 330 -13.26 40.38 13.17
C HIS A 330 -13.82 39.35 14.13
N ALA A 331 -13.89 38.07 13.73
CA ALA A 331 -14.25 36.97 14.61
C ALA A 331 -13.26 36.80 15.77
N ASP A 332 -11.95 36.95 15.50
CA ASP A 332 -10.90 36.89 16.52
C ASP A 332 -11.05 38.04 17.55
N LYS A 333 -11.29 39.28 17.12
CA LYS A 333 -11.56 40.39 18.01
C LYS A 333 -12.78 40.17 18.89
N ALA A 334 -13.87 39.60 18.31
CA ALA A 334 -15.06 39.31 19.08
C ALA A 334 -14.80 38.16 20.10
N MET A 335 -14.05 37.13 19.74
CA MET A 335 -13.64 36.06 20.64
C MET A 335 -12.78 36.60 21.81
N TYR A 336 -11.81 37.46 21.50
CA TYR A 336 -11.00 38.11 22.56
C TYR A 336 -11.83 38.89 23.54
N LYS A 337 -12.89 39.60 23.11
CA LYS A 337 -13.82 40.30 23.98
C LYS A 337 -14.63 39.30 24.83
N ALA A 338 -15.05 38.16 24.24
CA ALA A 338 -15.76 37.11 24.98
C ALA A 338 -14.90 36.60 26.17
N LYS A 339 -13.62 36.36 25.98
CA LYS A 339 -12.67 35.93 27.04
C LYS A 339 -12.61 36.87 28.27
N GLY A 340 -12.90 38.14 28.10
CA GLY A 340 -12.85 39.15 29.19
C GLY A 340 -14.17 39.37 29.89
N THR A 341 -15.24 38.66 29.54
CA THR A 341 -16.62 38.91 30.03
C THR A 341 -17.31 37.64 30.45
N GLU A 342 -18.47 37.74 31.12
CA GLU A 342 -19.35 36.60 31.37
C GLU A 342 -20.05 36.10 30.12
N GLN A 343 -20.05 36.92 29.05
CA GLN A 343 -20.69 36.60 27.78
C GLN A 343 -19.75 35.75 26.93
N GLN A 344 -20.02 34.45 26.89
CA GLN A 344 -19.19 33.47 26.17
C GLN A 344 -19.32 33.54 24.64
N VAL A 345 -20.33 34.21 24.11
CA VAL A 345 -20.61 34.38 22.68
C VAL A 345 -20.77 35.86 22.35
N VAL A 346 -19.94 36.40 21.48
CA VAL A 346 -19.91 37.81 21.09
C VAL A 346 -19.97 37.95 19.58
N LEU A 347 -20.89 38.77 19.06
CA LEU A 347 -20.94 39.19 17.67
C LEU A 347 -20.00 40.39 17.44
N PHE A 348 -19.25 40.40 16.33
CA PHE A 348 -18.34 41.51 16.04
C PHE A 348 -19.04 42.87 15.99
N ARG A 349 -20.27 42.97 15.43
CA ARG A 349 -21.04 44.22 15.37
C ARG A 349 -21.34 44.81 16.75
N GLN A 350 -21.49 43.98 17.76
CA GLN A 350 -21.75 44.45 19.15
C GLN A 350 -20.56 45.17 19.78
N LEU A 351 -19.36 45.03 19.17
CA LEU A 351 -18.17 45.80 19.62
C LEU A 351 -18.19 47.27 19.20
N ASN A 352 -19.02 47.62 18.24
CA ASN A 352 -19.11 48.97 17.64
C ASN A 352 -20.38 49.69 18.01
N GLU A 353 -21.30 49.10 18.81
CA GLU A 353 -22.46 49.77 19.35
C GLU A 353 -22.00 50.65 20.52
N PRO A 354 -22.25 52.00 20.52
CA PRO A 354 -22.00 52.82 21.70
C PRO A 354 -22.94 52.40 22.84
N ASP A 355 -22.40 52.30 24.04
CA ASP A 355 -23.12 52.07 25.31
C ASP A 355 -24.28 53.06 25.50
#